data_28f46c0f468bf19aa09d03cf61bb3f91
#
_entry.id   28f46c0f468bf19aa09d03cf61bb3f91
#
_cell.length_a   1.000
_cell.length_b   1.000
_cell.length_c   1.000
_cell.angle_alpha   90.00
_cell.angle_beta   90.00
_cell.angle_gamma   90.00
#
_symmetry.space_group_name_H-M   'P 1'
#
loop_
_entity.id
_entity.type
_entity.pdbx_description
1 polymer ?
#
loop_
_entity_poly.entity_id
_entity_poly.type
_entity_poly.pdbx_seq_one_letter_code
_entity_poly.pdbx_strand_id
1 'polypeptide(L)'
;MSTENDVAQIEEARIPGNYSARKIQRWNPSSIYATNIIHNNVKSNVKSNDAIHKNLPVNHVSPAQMYSTDSGRMFHAGSICIIMVGLPGRGKTNLSISLCRYLRWLGVRTELFHLGDYRRKNTDLNKETDLNFDKLNSNSYFSLQPENSNIKNLKSKIKSELIDDIISFFETSNGQIAIYDAINGLSSERKKLLDFFKSKNIKCLFIESIIDDVELLNENIRDAVNSPDYKSWDSEAALENFTNRIKANEAYYEHLDSKRANLPFIQSYNFGEKILINDLKHDFLTTKIIYYLLNAKIKCHSIYFARCSLNKLKFKDDPPITENGKVYINKIYNTLASSFTDKKIPKGLVVWTSTRLRTIQSSQIFKNAGCTVRHRPELTQLNPGAAEGLTDQELDEKFHESYVKHLSDPYHHRYPRAESYHDLALKIEPLILEMEKLSHDVLIIADETIIRIFYGYLMASNANDIPLIEFPQNEIIKITYHTYNNEIENLVVDGIAKE
;
A
#
# COMPACT_ATOMS: atom_id res chain seq x y z
N MET A 1 -52.40 -13.28 5.50
CA MET A 1 -52.30 -12.11 4.59
C MET A 1 -51.49 -10.99 5.27
N SER A 2 -50.36 -11.29 5.86
CA SER A 2 -49.49 -10.29 6.52
C SER A 2 -48.00 -10.60 6.41
N THR A 3 -47.60 -11.58 5.60
CA THR A 3 -46.18 -12.00 5.49
C THR A 3 -45.53 -11.59 4.17
N GLU A 4 -46.28 -11.32 3.11
CA GLU A 4 -45.70 -10.87 1.83
C GLU A 4 -45.38 -9.36 1.77
N ASN A 5 -46.15 -8.53 2.48
CA ASN A 5 -45.88 -7.08 2.52
C ASN A 5 -44.65 -6.70 3.38
N ASP A 6 -44.33 -7.48 4.41
CA ASP A 6 -43.17 -7.22 5.26
C ASP A 6 -41.83 -7.58 4.59
N VAL A 7 -41.86 -8.60 3.69
CA VAL A 7 -40.65 -8.98 2.91
C VAL A 7 -40.33 -7.95 1.84
N ALA A 8 -41.33 -7.41 1.15
CA ALA A 8 -41.17 -6.38 0.13
C ALA A 8 -40.67 -5.04 0.71
N GLN A 9 -41.12 -4.65 1.91
CA GLN A 9 -40.64 -3.44 2.59
C GLN A 9 -39.22 -3.58 3.12
N ILE A 10 -38.76 -4.79 3.47
CA ILE A 10 -37.38 -5.06 3.91
C ILE A 10 -36.42 -5.04 2.71
N GLU A 11 -36.85 -5.45 1.52
CA GLU A 11 -36.04 -5.39 0.30
C GLU A 11 -35.87 -3.96 -0.21
N GLU A 12 -36.89 -3.11 -0.20
CA GLU A 12 -36.76 -1.69 -0.62
C GLU A 12 -35.85 -0.87 0.34
N ALA A 13 -35.83 -1.17 1.63
CA ALA A 13 -35.02 -0.45 2.60
C ALA A 13 -33.50 -0.80 2.57
N ARG A 14 -33.09 -1.86 1.86
CA ARG A 14 -31.71 -2.35 1.83
C ARG A 14 -30.96 -2.10 0.52
N ILE A 15 -31.58 -1.56 -0.51
CA ILE A 15 -30.97 -1.34 -1.82
C ILE A 15 -30.61 0.14 -1.98
N PRO A 16 -29.33 0.56 -1.84
CA PRO A 16 -28.92 1.89 -2.27
C PRO A 16 -29.12 2.03 -3.78
N GLY A 17 -29.71 3.15 -4.21
CA GLY A 17 -30.27 3.41 -5.54
C GLY A 17 -29.39 3.31 -6.78
N ASN A 18 -28.35 2.49 -6.80
CA ASN A 18 -27.50 2.25 -7.98
C ASN A 18 -27.17 0.77 -8.21
N TYR A 19 -28.00 -0.10 -7.70
CA TYR A 19 -27.74 -1.55 -7.74
C TYR A 19 -27.89 -2.17 -9.13
N SER A 20 -28.83 -1.68 -9.94
CA SER A 20 -29.01 -2.14 -11.33
C SER A 20 -27.80 -1.81 -12.21
N ALA A 21 -27.12 -0.69 -11.93
CA ALA A 21 -25.92 -0.30 -12.63
C ALA A 21 -24.71 -1.25 -12.29
N ARG A 22 -24.59 -1.70 -11.03
CA ARG A 22 -23.56 -2.68 -10.62
C ARG A 22 -23.77 -4.07 -11.23
N LYS A 23 -25.02 -4.47 -11.46
CA LYS A 23 -25.37 -5.75 -12.09
C LYS A 23 -24.87 -5.84 -13.55
N ILE A 24 -24.97 -4.75 -14.30
CA ILE A 24 -24.51 -4.64 -15.69
C ILE A 24 -22.98 -4.58 -15.78
N GLN A 25 -22.33 -3.99 -14.78
CA GLN A 25 -20.91 -3.68 -14.79
C GLN A 25 -19.97 -4.88 -14.61
N ARG A 26 -20.41 -5.96 -14.01
CA ARG A 26 -19.54 -7.10 -13.68
C ARG A 26 -19.13 -7.93 -14.89
N TRP A 27 -19.96 -8.00 -15.90
CA TRP A 27 -19.81 -8.87 -17.08
C TRP A 27 -19.73 -8.09 -18.39
N ASN A 28 -19.89 -6.77 -18.34
CA ASN A 28 -19.83 -5.92 -19.51
C ASN A 28 -18.57 -5.04 -19.45
N PRO A 29 -17.60 -5.23 -20.36
CA PRO A 29 -16.32 -4.49 -20.38
C PRO A 29 -16.47 -2.96 -20.55
N SER A 30 -17.66 -2.46 -20.88
CA SER A 30 -17.93 -1.05 -21.19
C SER A 30 -18.56 -0.24 -20.06
N SER A 31 -18.47 -0.68 -18.80
CA SER A 31 -19.13 0.02 -17.70
C SER A 31 -18.40 1.29 -17.26
N ILE A 32 -19.17 2.36 -17.13
CA ILE A 32 -18.70 3.74 -16.86
C ILE A 32 -17.95 3.88 -15.51
N TYR A 33 -18.16 3.00 -14.54
CA TYR A 33 -17.54 3.11 -13.21
C TYR A 33 -16.15 2.46 -13.12
N ALA A 34 -15.94 1.32 -13.74
CA ALA A 34 -14.62 0.71 -13.84
C ALA A 34 -13.71 1.58 -14.71
N THR A 35 -14.24 2.10 -15.84
CA THR A 35 -13.55 3.11 -16.66
C THR A 35 -13.18 4.37 -15.88
N ASN A 36 -13.95 4.81 -14.90
CA ASN A 36 -13.62 6.00 -14.12
C ASN A 36 -12.51 5.75 -13.08
N ILE A 37 -12.40 4.54 -12.52
CA ILE A 37 -11.31 4.20 -11.60
C ILE A 37 -9.98 4.07 -12.36
N ILE A 38 -10.00 3.43 -13.55
CA ILE A 38 -8.79 3.23 -14.37
C ILE A 38 -8.53 4.43 -15.30
N HIS A 39 -9.55 5.03 -15.95
CA HIS A 39 -9.35 6.16 -16.85
C HIS A 39 -8.99 7.47 -16.17
N ASN A 40 -9.39 7.71 -14.94
CA ASN A 40 -8.84 8.83 -14.16
C ASN A 40 -7.35 8.64 -13.86
N ASN A 41 -6.87 7.38 -13.85
CA ASN A 41 -5.46 7.04 -13.68
C ASN A 41 -4.67 7.01 -15.00
N VAL A 42 -5.35 6.74 -16.14
CA VAL A 42 -4.71 6.52 -17.46
C VAL A 42 -4.61 7.80 -18.31
N LYS A 43 -5.44 8.83 -18.09
CA LYS A 43 -5.46 10.06 -18.90
C LYS A 43 -4.42 11.10 -18.53
N SER A 44 -3.64 10.91 -17.50
CA SER A 44 -2.54 11.79 -17.16
C SER A 44 -1.26 10.99 -17.09
N ASN A 45 -0.33 11.25 -17.97
CA ASN A 45 1.05 10.82 -17.83
C ASN A 45 1.48 10.98 -16.37
N VAL A 46 1.72 9.87 -15.70
CA VAL A 46 2.30 9.76 -14.36
C VAL A 46 1.62 10.67 -13.31
N LYS A 47 0.44 10.28 -12.82
CA LYS A 47 -0.10 10.80 -11.56
C LYS A 47 -0.52 9.63 -10.69
N SER A 48 0.18 9.47 -9.57
CA SER A 48 -0.18 8.50 -8.55
C SER A 48 -1.55 8.86 -7.96
N ASN A 49 -2.47 7.92 -7.99
CA ASN A 49 -3.75 8.00 -7.28
C ASN A 49 -3.76 7.05 -6.08
N ASP A 50 -2.59 6.84 -5.48
CA ASP A 50 -2.46 6.07 -4.25
C ASP A 50 -3.34 6.71 -3.17
N ALA A 51 -4.23 5.91 -2.57
CA ALA A 51 -5.15 6.38 -1.55
C ALA A 51 -4.53 6.41 -0.14
N ILE A 52 -3.23 6.10 0.00
CA ILE A 52 -2.57 5.98 1.31
C ILE A 52 -2.58 7.27 2.11
N HIS A 53 -2.49 8.41 1.45
CA HIS A 53 -2.51 9.74 2.08
C HIS A 53 -3.93 10.29 2.33
N LYS A 54 -4.97 9.58 1.86
CA LYS A 54 -6.35 9.99 2.11
C LYS A 54 -6.81 9.48 3.46
N ASN A 55 -7.58 10.29 4.18
CA ASN A 55 -8.25 9.85 5.39
C ASN A 55 -9.19 8.70 5.05
N LEU A 56 -9.20 7.68 5.91
CA LEU A 56 -10.06 6.51 5.69
C LEU A 56 -11.53 6.91 5.81
N PRO A 57 -12.37 6.68 4.81
CA PRO A 57 -13.81 6.85 4.93
C PRO A 57 -14.38 6.00 6.08
N VAL A 58 -15.48 6.44 6.67
CA VAL A 58 -16.15 5.71 7.76
C VAL A 58 -16.54 4.29 7.32
N ASN A 59 -16.94 4.14 6.06
CA ASN A 59 -17.36 2.87 5.45
C ASN A 59 -16.22 2.15 4.68
N HIS A 60 -14.96 2.48 4.97
CA HIS A 60 -13.84 1.77 4.37
C HIS A 60 -13.81 0.31 4.82
N VAL A 61 -13.73 -0.59 3.85
CA VAL A 61 -13.60 -2.03 4.07
C VAL A 61 -12.20 -2.45 3.63
N SER A 62 -11.45 -2.99 4.58
CA SER A 62 -10.07 -3.44 4.33
C SER A 62 -10.05 -4.79 3.63
N PRO A 63 -9.10 -5.06 2.73
CA PRO A 63 -9.12 -6.30 1.96
C PRO A 63 -8.94 -7.57 2.79
N ALA A 64 -7.91 -7.72 3.60
CA ALA A 64 -7.69 -8.94 4.38
C ALA A 64 -8.56 -9.06 5.64
N GLN A 65 -9.00 -7.94 6.21
CA GLN A 65 -9.94 -7.86 7.35
C GLN A 65 -9.61 -8.77 8.54
N MET A 66 -8.35 -9.08 8.78
CA MET A 66 -7.94 -9.95 9.89
C MET A 66 -8.33 -9.40 11.28
N TYR A 67 -8.56 -8.08 11.37
CA TYR A 67 -8.93 -7.35 12.58
C TYR A 67 -10.36 -6.79 12.56
N SER A 68 -11.14 -7.08 11.53
CA SER A 68 -12.53 -6.62 11.42
C SER A 68 -13.54 -7.59 12.03
N THR A 69 -13.11 -8.79 12.43
CA THR A 69 -13.94 -9.77 13.13
C THR A 69 -14.02 -9.45 14.59
N ASP A 70 -15.10 -9.88 15.28
CA ASP A 70 -15.24 -9.71 16.72
C ASP A 70 -14.08 -10.38 17.48
N SER A 71 -13.58 -11.51 16.99
CA SER A 71 -12.38 -12.16 17.51
C SER A 71 -11.12 -11.31 17.34
N GLY A 72 -10.93 -10.65 16.20
CA GLY A 72 -9.81 -9.74 15.96
C GLY A 72 -9.84 -8.53 16.89
N ARG A 73 -11.01 -7.97 17.18
CA ARG A 73 -11.18 -6.87 18.15
C ARG A 73 -10.85 -7.27 19.56
N MET A 74 -11.11 -8.50 19.97
CA MET A 74 -10.77 -9.02 21.31
C MET A 74 -9.26 -9.07 21.56
N PHE A 75 -8.43 -9.21 20.53
CA PHE A 75 -6.97 -9.16 20.62
C PHE A 75 -6.40 -7.75 20.49
N HIS A 76 -7.25 -6.74 20.28
CA HIS A 76 -6.81 -5.37 20.11
C HIS A 76 -6.33 -4.79 21.45
N ALA A 77 -5.07 -4.40 21.47
CA ALA A 77 -4.40 -3.89 22.68
C ALA A 77 -4.73 -2.43 23.02
N GLY A 78 -5.85 -1.86 22.52
CA GLY A 78 -6.20 -0.44 22.65
C GLY A 78 -5.56 0.43 21.57
N SER A 79 -5.67 1.76 21.71
CA SER A 79 -5.07 2.71 20.78
C SER A 79 -3.54 2.72 20.88
N ILE A 80 -2.85 2.68 19.76
CA ILE A 80 -1.38 2.68 19.69
C ILE A 80 -0.91 3.87 18.82
N CYS A 81 -0.04 4.71 19.39
CA CYS A 81 0.69 5.72 18.63
C CYS A 81 2.10 5.19 18.33
N ILE A 82 2.38 4.91 17.06
CA ILE A 82 3.72 4.58 16.57
C ILE A 82 4.45 5.89 16.33
N ILE A 83 5.56 6.10 17.03
CA ILE A 83 6.37 7.32 16.93
C ILE A 83 7.67 6.97 16.22
N MET A 84 7.83 7.48 14.99
CA MET A 84 9.04 7.27 14.22
C MET A 84 10.19 8.11 14.78
N VAL A 85 11.37 7.51 14.84
CA VAL A 85 12.61 8.13 15.32
C VAL A 85 13.71 7.92 14.29
N GLY A 86 14.58 8.91 14.10
CA GLY A 86 15.74 8.78 13.20
C GLY A 86 16.09 10.09 12.50
N LEU A 87 17.34 10.21 12.07
CA LEU A 87 17.83 11.34 11.30
C LEU A 87 17.16 11.46 9.92
N PRO A 88 17.17 12.62 9.27
CA PRO A 88 16.73 12.73 7.88
C PRO A 88 17.52 11.76 6.97
N GLY A 89 16.92 11.29 5.87
CA GLY A 89 17.54 10.34 4.95
C GLY A 89 17.60 8.89 5.44
N ARG A 90 17.02 8.56 6.60
CA ARG A 90 16.98 7.19 7.15
C ARG A 90 15.72 6.41 6.75
N GLY A 91 15.00 6.83 5.71
CA GLY A 91 13.85 6.10 5.15
C GLY A 91 12.61 6.04 6.04
N LYS A 92 12.48 6.86 7.09
CA LYS A 92 11.34 6.84 8.02
C LYS A 92 10.00 6.99 7.32
N THR A 93 9.87 7.97 6.43
CA THR A 93 8.62 8.27 5.73
C THR A 93 8.20 7.10 4.85
N ASN A 94 9.13 6.48 4.10
CA ASN A 94 8.86 5.28 3.33
C ASN A 94 8.36 4.14 4.22
N LEU A 95 9.06 3.92 5.33
CA LEU A 95 8.68 2.87 6.30
C LEU A 95 7.31 3.15 6.91
N SER A 96 7.00 4.40 7.23
CA SER A 96 5.71 4.83 7.77
C SER A 96 4.57 4.58 6.79
N ILE A 97 4.75 4.96 5.52
CA ILE A 97 3.75 4.79 4.46
C ILE A 97 3.52 3.30 4.18
N SER A 98 4.59 2.53 4.02
CA SER A 98 4.50 1.10 3.73
C SER A 98 3.89 0.32 4.90
N LEU A 99 4.27 0.63 6.13
CA LEU A 99 3.66 0.05 7.33
C LEU A 99 2.17 0.43 7.45
N CYS A 100 1.81 1.68 7.18
CA CYS A 100 0.42 2.12 7.17
C CYS A 100 -0.40 1.34 6.13
N ARG A 101 0.13 1.15 4.92
CA ARG A 101 -0.50 0.36 3.86
C ARG A 101 -0.74 -1.08 4.30
N TYR A 102 0.27 -1.73 4.88
CA TYR A 102 0.14 -3.10 5.37
C TYR A 102 -0.87 -3.22 6.51
N LEU A 103 -0.85 -2.32 7.49
CA LEU A 103 -1.80 -2.34 8.59
C LEU A 103 -3.25 -2.08 8.13
N ARG A 104 -3.45 -1.14 7.20
CA ARG A 104 -4.76 -0.93 6.56
C ARG A 104 -5.23 -2.17 5.81
N TRP A 105 -4.33 -2.85 5.10
CA TRP A 105 -4.63 -4.12 4.44
C TRP A 105 -5.15 -5.17 5.41
N LEU A 106 -4.51 -5.31 6.56
CA LEU A 106 -4.91 -6.26 7.61
C LEU A 106 -6.25 -5.92 8.28
N GLY A 107 -6.82 -4.75 8.06
CA GLY A 107 -8.06 -4.31 8.68
C GLY A 107 -7.86 -3.45 9.93
N VAL A 108 -6.63 -3.05 10.23
CA VAL A 108 -6.33 -2.12 11.31
C VAL A 108 -6.58 -0.70 10.85
N ARG A 109 -7.47 0.03 11.53
CA ARG A 109 -7.75 1.42 11.20
C ARG A 109 -6.57 2.31 11.56
N THR A 110 -5.74 2.56 10.55
CA THR A 110 -4.42 3.21 10.69
C THR A 110 -4.37 4.49 9.90
N GLU A 111 -3.80 5.55 10.49
CA GLU A 111 -3.59 6.81 9.80
C GLU A 111 -2.15 7.33 10.01
N LEU A 112 -1.64 8.01 8.97
CA LEU A 112 -0.29 8.56 8.96
C LEU A 112 -0.34 10.07 9.20
N PHE A 113 0.42 10.55 10.20
CA PHE A 113 0.58 11.96 10.55
C PHE A 113 2.03 12.38 10.31
N HIS A 114 2.29 12.94 9.12
CA HIS A 114 3.62 13.35 8.73
C HIS A 114 3.83 14.84 9.05
N LEU A 115 4.75 15.16 9.95
CA LEU A 115 5.02 16.53 10.40
C LEU A 115 5.37 17.48 9.24
N GLY A 116 5.97 16.97 8.16
CA GLY A 116 6.27 17.76 6.96
C GLY A 116 5.02 18.28 6.25
N ASP A 117 3.91 17.53 6.25
CA ASP A 117 2.64 17.95 5.62
C ASP A 117 2.04 19.13 6.40
N TYR A 118 2.02 19.06 7.72
CA TYR A 118 1.56 20.15 8.58
C TYR A 118 2.41 21.39 8.40
N ARG A 119 3.73 21.25 8.27
CA ARG A 119 4.63 22.35 7.95
C ARG A 119 4.29 22.98 6.60
N ARG A 120 4.15 22.19 5.55
CA ARG A 120 3.79 22.66 4.19
C ARG A 120 2.45 23.39 4.19
N LYS A 121 1.42 22.82 4.80
CA LYS A 121 0.09 23.45 4.96
C LYS A 121 0.19 24.81 5.65
N ASN A 122 0.94 24.91 6.75
CA ASN A 122 1.15 26.19 7.44
C ASN A 122 1.97 27.19 6.61
N THR A 123 2.89 26.73 5.75
CA THR A 123 3.66 27.58 4.84
C THR A 123 2.76 28.15 3.73
N ASP A 124 1.87 27.35 3.18
CA ASP A 124 0.95 27.79 2.11
C ASP A 124 -0.10 28.78 2.61
N LEU A 125 -0.59 28.62 3.83
CA LEU A 125 -1.50 29.58 4.49
C LEU A 125 -0.83 30.92 4.81
N ASN A 126 0.48 30.93 5.05
CA ASN A 126 1.23 32.14 5.40
C ASN A 126 1.82 32.89 4.17
N LYS A 127 1.60 32.38 2.93
CA LYS A 127 1.96 33.11 1.70
C LYS A 127 1.20 34.44 1.56
N GLU A 128 0.04 34.57 2.18
CA GLU A 128 -0.77 35.83 2.19
C GLU A 128 -0.32 36.83 3.27
N THR A 129 0.51 36.42 4.21
CA THR A 129 1.05 37.28 5.25
C THR A 129 2.56 37.26 5.18
N ASP A 130 3.23 38.30 4.76
CA ASP A 130 4.67 38.61 4.61
C ASP A 130 5.70 37.92 5.57
N LEU A 131 5.35 36.79 6.18
CA LEU A 131 6.20 35.98 7.01
C LEU A 131 7.02 35.04 6.15
N ASN A 132 8.08 35.62 5.55
CA ASN A 132 9.30 34.97 5.02
C ASN A 132 9.21 33.45 4.80
N PHE A 133 8.78 33.05 3.60
CA PHE A 133 8.89 31.70 3.03
C PHE A 133 10.30 31.09 3.19
N ASP A 134 11.35 31.93 3.11
CA ASP A 134 12.73 31.51 3.30
C ASP A 134 13.05 31.03 4.73
N LYS A 135 12.31 31.43 5.76
CA LYS A 135 12.55 31.00 7.15
C LYS A 135 12.08 29.60 7.46
N LEU A 136 11.00 29.13 6.83
CA LEU A 136 10.48 27.78 7.03
C LEU A 136 11.25 26.72 6.25
N ASN A 137 11.98 27.12 5.22
CA ASN A 137 12.91 26.27 4.47
C ASN A 137 14.38 26.48 4.86
N SER A 138 14.65 27.33 5.86
CA SER A 138 15.99 27.55 6.35
C SER A 138 16.51 26.35 7.16
N ASN A 139 17.80 26.07 7.09
CA ASN A 139 18.44 25.02 7.89
C ASN A 139 18.17 25.17 9.39
N SER A 140 17.94 26.40 9.88
CA SER A 140 17.57 26.70 11.27
C SER A 140 16.20 26.14 11.66
N TYR A 141 15.23 26.09 10.74
CA TYR A 141 13.93 25.46 11.01
C TYR A 141 14.08 23.93 11.22
N PHE A 142 14.92 23.28 10.45
CA PHE A 142 15.10 21.83 10.51
C PHE A 142 15.97 21.35 11.66
N SER A 143 16.69 22.25 12.34
CA SER A 143 17.49 21.92 13.53
C SER A 143 16.62 21.36 14.66
N LEU A 144 17.08 20.33 15.36
CA LEU A 144 16.44 19.82 16.58
C LEU A 144 16.43 20.85 17.71
N GLN A 145 17.42 21.74 17.74
CA GLN A 145 17.51 22.84 18.69
C GLN A 145 17.66 24.20 17.96
N PRO A 146 16.55 24.77 17.47
CA PRO A 146 16.60 26.09 16.83
C PRO A 146 16.93 27.17 17.86
N GLU A 147 17.87 28.05 17.54
CA GLU A 147 18.26 29.18 18.39
C GLU A 147 17.19 30.27 18.41
N ASN A 148 16.48 30.45 17.30
CA ASN A 148 15.45 31.47 17.15
C ASN A 148 14.16 31.10 17.88
N SER A 149 13.73 31.94 18.85
CA SER A 149 12.52 31.74 19.63
C SER A 149 11.23 31.70 18.78
N ASN A 150 11.15 32.49 17.70
CA ASN A 150 9.98 32.50 16.79
C ASN A 150 9.85 31.17 16.05
N ILE A 151 10.97 30.58 15.58
CA ILE A 151 11.01 29.27 14.96
C ILE A 151 10.61 28.20 15.97
N LYS A 152 11.08 28.28 17.20
CA LYS A 152 10.74 27.35 18.28
C LYS A 152 9.22 27.36 18.56
N ASN A 153 8.64 28.56 18.65
CA ASN A 153 7.20 28.71 18.88
C ASN A 153 6.39 28.17 17.71
N LEU A 154 6.80 28.43 16.46
CA LEU A 154 6.14 27.92 15.26
C LEU A 154 6.19 26.39 15.19
N LYS A 155 7.35 25.78 15.46
CA LYS A 155 7.50 24.31 15.54
C LYS A 155 6.60 23.71 16.62
N SER A 156 6.52 24.38 17.79
CA SER A 156 5.64 23.93 18.87
C SER A 156 4.16 23.97 18.46
N LYS A 157 3.73 25.04 17.79
CA LYS A 157 2.36 25.20 17.29
C LYS A 157 2.01 24.10 16.27
N ILE A 158 2.87 23.88 15.25
CA ILE A 158 2.66 22.84 14.23
C ILE A 158 2.61 21.44 14.86
N LYS A 159 3.50 21.18 15.84
CA LYS A 159 3.52 19.91 16.57
C LYS A 159 2.25 19.71 17.40
N SER A 160 1.74 20.77 18.04
CA SER A 160 0.47 20.70 18.80
C SER A 160 -0.71 20.38 17.87
N GLU A 161 -0.84 21.08 16.75
CA GLU A 161 -1.88 20.80 15.74
C GLU A 161 -1.88 19.33 15.29
N LEU A 162 -0.70 18.78 14.99
CA LEU A 162 -0.56 17.36 14.62
C LEU A 162 -0.99 16.43 15.76
N ILE A 163 -0.59 16.72 16.99
CA ILE A 163 -0.96 15.91 18.16
C ILE A 163 -2.46 15.95 18.41
N ASP A 164 -3.09 17.11 18.25
CA ASP A 164 -4.53 17.28 18.41
C ASP A 164 -5.30 16.47 17.35
N ASP A 165 -4.81 16.43 16.11
CA ASP A 165 -5.37 15.60 15.05
C ASP A 165 -5.20 14.09 15.36
N ILE A 166 -4.06 13.67 15.91
CA ILE A 166 -3.88 12.27 16.39
C ILE A 166 -4.92 11.92 17.46
N ILE A 167 -5.15 12.79 18.44
CA ILE A 167 -6.16 12.56 19.47
C ILE A 167 -7.55 12.48 18.87
N SER A 168 -7.89 13.44 17.99
CA SER A 168 -9.17 13.44 17.27
C SER A 168 -9.38 12.15 16.47
N PHE A 169 -8.35 11.64 15.80
CA PHE A 169 -8.42 10.37 15.09
C PHE A 169 -8.78 9.20 16.01
N PHE A 170 -8.21 9.13 17.20
CA PHE A 170 -8.55 8.08 18.16
C PHE A 170 -9.94 8.25 18.75
N GLU A 171 -10.34 9.47 19.11
CA GLU A 171 -11.59 9.75 19.81
C GLU A 171 -12.81 9.78 18.87
N THR A 172 -12.68 10.36 17.69
CA THR A 172 -13.82 10.59 16.78
C THR A 172 -13.93 9.60 15.64
N SER A 173 -12.78 9.10 15.14
CA SER A 173 -12.73 8.22 13.97
C SER A 173 -12.57 6.74 14.32
N ASN A 174 -12.65 6.34 15.59
CA ASN A 174 -12.37 4.98 16.05
C ASN A 174 -11.01 4.46 15.55
N GLY A 175 -10.01 5.33 15.50
CA GLY A 175 -8.65 4.99 15.09
C GLY A 175 -8.04 3.94 16.02
N GLN A 176 -7.22 3.07 15.44
CA GLN A 176 -6.55 2.01 16.21
C GLN A 176 -5.05 2.25 16.28
N ILE A 177 -4.43 2.67 15.16
CA ILE A 177 -3.01 3.01 15.10
C ILE A 177 -2.85 4.38 14.45
N ALA A 178 -2.15 5.29 15.12
CA ALA A 178 -1.63 6.50 14.53
C ALA A 178 -0.11 6.36 14.32
N ILE A 179 0.40 6.70 13.14
CA ILE A 179 1.83 6.73 12.86
C ILE A 179 2.28 8.19 12.84
N TYR A 180 3.04 8.61 13.84
CA TYR A 180 3.62 9.95 13.91
C TYR A 180 5.01 9.97 13.29
N ASP A 181 5.11 10.48 12.05
CA ASP A 181 6.37 10.55 11.29
C ASP A 181 7.04 11.92 11.45
N ALA A 182 8.14 11.92 12.20
CA ALA A 182 9.04 13.05 12.41
C ALA A 182 10.45 12.56 12.80
N ILE A 183 11.39 13.48 13.06
CA ILE A 183 12.74 13.12 13.51
C ILE A 183 12.72 12.54 14.92
N ASN A 184 12.01 13.18 15.87
CA ASN A 184 11.88 12.80 17.28
C ASN A 184 13.24 12.44 17.94
N GLY A 185 14.28 13.22 17.63
CA GLY A 185 15.67 12.91 17.97
C GLY A 185 16.04 13.11 19.45
N LEU A 186 15.31 13.95 20.21
CA LEU A 186 15.65 14.30 21.58
C LEU A 186 14.95 13.36 22.59
N SER A 187 15.70 12.77 23.52
CA SER A 187 15.18 11.88 24.55
C SER A 187 14.15 12.57 25.44
N SER A 188 14.39 13.83 25.79
CA SER A 188 13.47 14.65 26.61
C SER A 188 12.10 14.84 25.92
N GLU A 189 12.07 15.02 24.58
CA GLU A 189 10.81 15.15 23.83
C GLU A 189 10.10 13.82 23.70
N ARG A 190 10.81 12.72 23.47
CA ARG A 190 10.23 11.37 23.44
C ARG A 190 9.56 11.02 24.76
N LYS A 191 10.21 11.38 25.90
CA LYS A 191 9.62 11.18 27.22
C LYS A 191 8.33 11.98 27.41
N LYS A 192 8.31 13.25 27.01
CA LYS A 192 7.10 14.09 27.06
C LYS A 192 5.96 13.50 26.20
N LEU A 193 6.26 12.99 25.02
CA LEU A 193 5.27 12.34 24.17
C LEU A 193 4.73 11.07 24.82
N LEU A 194 5.59 10.23 25.40
CA LEU A 194 5.17 9.03 26.13
C LEU A 194 4.24 9.37 27.29
N ASP A 195 4.63 10.32 28.14
CA ASP A 195 3.86 10.73 29.30
C ASP A 195 2.50 11.34 28.88
N PHE A 196 2.49 12.15 27.82
CA PHE A 196 1.28 12.74 27.26
C PHE A 196 0.30 11.66 26.74
N PHE A 197 0.74 10.78 25.85
CA PHE A 197 -0.13 9.74 25.30
C PHE A 197 -0.57 8.73 26.35
N LYS A 198 0.29 8.40 27.31
CA LYS A 198 -0.05 7.56 28.46
C LYS A 198 -1.16 8.17 29.31
N SER A 199 -1.16 9.49 29.53
CA SER A 199 -2.22 10.21 30.24
C SER A 199 -3.58 10.12 29.55
N LYS A 200 -3.57 9.92 28.22
CA LYS A 200 -4.75 9.70 27.37
C LYS A 200 -5.10 8.22 27.16
N ASN A 201 -4.45 7.33 27.89
CA ASN A 201 -4.61 5.87 27.76
C ASN A 201 -4.25 5.32 26.35
N ILE A 202 -3.35 6.01 25.65
CA ILE A 202 -2.83 5.61 24.33
C ILE A 202 -1.45 5.00 24.55
N LYS A 203 -1.22 3.80 24.03
CA LYS A 203 0.09 3.14 24.06
C LYS A 203 1.03 3.78 23.05
N CYS A 204 2.29 3.96 23.40
CA CYS A 204 3.33 4.39 22.47
C CYS A 204 4.21 3.21 22.08
N LEU A 205 4.61 3.19 20.82
CA LEU A 205 5.65 2.33 20.28
C LEU A 205 6.63 3.21 19.49
N PHE A 206 7.88 3.27 19.93
CA PHE A 206 8.91 4.00 19.19
C PHE A 206 9.56 3.08 18.17
N ILE A 207 9.69 3.53 16.91
CA ILE A 207 10.40 2.81 15.86
C ILE A 207 11.54 3.70 15.37
N GLU A 208 12.77 3.30 15.66
CA GLU A 208 13.96 3.98 15.19
C GLU A 208 14.48 3.32 13.91
N SER A 209 14.61 4.12 12.85
CA SER A 209 15.20 3.71 11.59
C SER A 209 16.67 4.16 11.57
N ILE A 210 17.58 3.19 11.48
CA ILE A 210 19.04 3.37 11.48
C ILE A 210 19.56 2.82 10.16
N ILE A 211 20.41 3.59 9.47
CA ILE A 211 21.09 3.15 8.25
C ILE A 211 22.58 3.35 8.46
N ASP A 212 23.32 2.26 8.55
CA ASP A 212 24.77 2.19 8.69
C ASP A 212 25.45 1.99 7.33
N ASP A 213 24.75 1.43 6.35
CA ASP A 213 25.21 1.23 4.98
C ASP A 213 25.28 2.58 4.25
N VAL A 214 26.48 2.96 3.82
CA VAL A 214 26.75 4.23 3.16
C VAL A 214 26.12 4.31 1.76
N GLU A 215 26.08 3.21 1.03
CA GLU A 215 25.48 3.16 -0.31
C GLU A 215 23.98 3.36 -0.21
N LEU A 216 23.32 2.61 0.69
CA LEU A 216 21.90 2.74 0.97
C LEU A 216 21.53 4.13 1.49
N LEU A 217 22.37 4.74 2.32
CA LEU A 217 22.16 6.11 2.78
C LEU A 217 22.21 7.11 1.63
N ASN A 218 23.18 6.97 0.72
CA ASN A 218 23.32 7.86 -0.43
C ASN A 218 22.15 7.70 -1.41
N GLU A 219 21.64 6.47 -1.62
CA GLU A 219 20.41 6.22 -2.39
C GLU A 219 19.22 6.96 -1.77
N ASN A 220 19.00 6.81 -0.47
CA ASN A 220 17.90 7.49 0.23
C ASN A 220 18.02 9.02 0.22
N ILE A 221 19.22 9.57 0.26
CA ILE A 221 19.43 11.02 0.16
C ILE A 221 19.05 11.52 -1.23
N ARG A 222 19.41 10.79 -2.30
CA ARG A 222 19.01 11.11 -3.66
C ARG A 222 17.49 11.05 -3.84
N ASP A 223 16.84 10.04 -3.27
CA ASP A 223 15.38 9.92 -3.32
C ASP A 223 14.68 11.03 -2.53
N ALA A 224 15.25 11.45 -1.40
CA ALA A 224 14.69 12.53 -0.60
C ALA A 224 14.68 13.90 -1.31
N VAL A 225 15.58 14.11 -2.26
CA VAL A 225 15.61 15.33 -3.11
C VAL A 225 14.39 15.39 -4.05
N ASN A 226 13.78 14.26 -4.39
CA ASN A 226 12.53 14.21 -5.15
C ASN A 226 11.28 14.53 -4.31
N SER A 227 11.45 14.86 -3.02
CA SER A 227 10.35 15.20 -2.13
C SER A 227 9.66 16.51 -2.51
N PRO A 228 8.39 16.71 -2.10
CA PRO A 228 7.67 17.96 -2.36
C PRO A 228 8.39 19.22 -1.87
N ASP A 229 9.29 19.09 -0.88
CA ASP A 229 10.07 20.21 -0.33
C ASP A 229 11.08 20.79 -1.34
N TYR A 230 11.54 20.00 -2.29
CA TYR A 230 12.58 20.37 -3.27
C TYR A 230 12.09 20.45 -4.71
N LYS A 231 10.78 20.40 -4.94
CA LYS A 231 10.18 20.33 -6.29
C LYS A 231 10.60 21.46 -7.24
N SER A 232 10.98 22.64 -6.70
CA SER A 232 11.41 23.81 -7.48
C SER A 232 12.92 24.09 -7.38
N TRP A 233 13.67 23.22 -6.72
CA TRP A 233 15.10 23.41 -6.50
C TRP A 233 15.92 22.75 -7.60
N ASP A 234 17.11 23.29 -7.84
CA ASP A 234 18.15 22.59 -8.58
C ASP A 234 18.61 21.36 -7.80
N SER A 235 18.90 20.27 -8.52
CA SER A 235 19.20 18.97 -7.91
C SER A 235 20.45 18.99 -7.01
N GLU A 236 21.50 19.73 -7.40
CA GLU A 236 22.73 19.84 -6.61
C GLU A 236 22.50 20.68 -5.34
N ALA A 237 21.81 21.82 -5.49
CA ALA A 237 21.46 22.69 -4.37
C ALA A 237 20.54 21.97 -3.36
N ALA A 238 19.59 21.18 -3.84
CA ALA A 238 18.69 20.38 -3.00
C ALA A 238 19.48 19.31 -2.22
N LEU A 239 20.42 18.62 -2.89
CA LEU A 239 21.28 17.61 -2.28
C LEU A 239 22.18 18.23 -1.18
N GLU A 240 22.79 19.37 -1.46
CA GLU A 240 23.60 20.10 -0.49
C GLU A 240 22.76 20.54 0.72
N ASN A 241 21.61 21.14 0.47
CA ASN A 241 20.68 21.57 1.54
C ASN A 241 20.27 20.38 2.41
N PHE A 242 19.89 19.26 1.80
CA PHE A 242 19.48 18.07 2.54
C PHE A 242 20.61 17.47 3.36
N THR A 243 21.84 17.44 2.81
CA THR A 243 23.05 16.98 3.52
C THR A 243 23.37 17.89 4.71
N ASN A 244 23.28 19.20 4.54
CA ASN A 244 23.48 20.16 5.63
C ASN A 244 22.42 19.99 6.73
N ARG A 245 21.18 19.67 6.35
CA ARG A 245 20.09 19.35 7.27
C ARG A 245 20.36 18.08 8.09
N ILE A 246 21.01 17.07 7.52
CA ILE A 246 21.44 15.87 8.25
C ILE A 246 22.50 16.27 9.28
N LYS A 247 23.58 16.93 8.84
CA LYS A 247 24.70 17.34 9.70
C LYS A 247 24.26 18.21 10.88
N ALA A 248 23.35 19.17 10.64
CA ALA A 248 22.82 20.04 11.68
C ALA A 248 22.04 19.30 12.78
N ASN A 249 21.51 18.13 12.49
CA ASN A 249 20.75 17.33 13.44
C ASN A 249 21.59 16.24 14.13
N GLU A 250 22.67 15.78 13.50
CA GLU A 250 23.54 14.73 14.03
C GLU A 250 24.12 15.09 15.42
N ALA A 251 24.51 16.35 15.62
CA ALA A 251 25.09 16.82 16.86
C ALA A 251 24.14 16.72 18.08
N TYR A 252 22.84 16.74 17.85
CA TYR A 252 21.81 16.74 18.90
C TYR A 252 20.99 15.46 18.94
N TYR A 253 21.25 14.53 18.01
CA TYR A 253 20.47 13.31 17.90
C TYR A 253 20.89 12.29 18.97
N GLU A 254 19.92 11.80 19.72
CA GLU A 254 20.10 10.79 20.75
C GLU A 254 19.41 9.50 20.31
N HIS A 255 20.19 8.43 20.11
CA HIS A 255 19.66 7.09 19.81
C HIS A 255 18.76 6.57 20.95
N LEU A 256 17.87 5.64 20.61
CA LEU A 256 17.13 4.88 21.61
C LEU A 256 18.12 3.93 22.32
N ASP A 257 18.11 3.96 23.64
CA ASP A 257 19.01 3.14 24.47
C ASP A 257 18.20 2.48 25.58
N SER A 258 18.25 1.15 25.64
CA SER A 258 17.57 0.35 26.67
C SER A 258 18.06 0.64 28.08
N LYS A 259 19.30 1.14 28.22
CA LYS A 259 19.88 1.47 29.52
C LYS A 259 19.48 2.85 30.06
N ARG A 260 19.06 3.75 29.17
CA ARG A 260 18.76 5.16 29.51
C ARG A 260 17.28 5.48 29.61
N ALA A 261 16.43 4.71 28.98
CA ALA A 261 15.00 5.00 28.92
C ALA A 261 14.18 3.72 29.00
N ASN A 262 13.20 3.68 29.91
CA ASN A 262 12.14 2.65 29.96
C ASN A 262 11.10 2.96 28.88
N LEU A 263 11.51 2.91 27.61
CA LEU A 263 10.66 3.15 26.45
C LEU A 263 10.43 1.83 25.73
N PRO A 264 9.18 1.52 25.32
CA PRO A 264 8.92 0.42 24.40
C PRO A 264 9.36 0.83 22.97
N PHE A 265 10.39 0.17 22.44
CA PHE A 265 10.92 0.53 21.13
C PHE A 265 11.38 -0.66 20.30
N ILE A 266 11.45 -0.40 18.99
CA ILE A 266 12.07 -1.24 17.98
C ILE A 266 13.13 -0.39 17.26
N GLN A 267 14.36 -0.87 17.18
CA GLN A 267 15.38 -0.32 16.27
C GLN A 267 15.47 -1.22 15.04
N SER A 268 15.30 -0.64 13.86
CA SER A 268 15.48 -1.30 12.59
C SER A 268 16.73 -0.80 11.90
N TYR A 269 17.68 -1.68 11.66
CA TYR A 269 18.92 -1.41 10.97
C TYR A 269 18.81 -1.81 9.51
N ASN A 270 19.23 -0.93 8.60
CA ASN A 270 19.28 -1.16 7.15
C ASN A 270 17.99 -1.81 6.60
N PHE A 271 16.83 -1.25 7.00
CA PHE A 271 15.52 -1.78 6.63
C PHE A 271 15.34 -3.28 6.97
N GLY A 272 15.50 -3.63 8.23
CA GLY A 272 15.18 -4.95 8.76
C GLY A 272 16.27 -6.01 8.62
N GLU A 273 17.50 -5.66 8.24
CA GLU A 273 18.63 -6.59 8.31
C GLU A 273 18.88 -7.06 9.75
N LYS A 274 18.75 -6.14 10.70
CA LYS A 274 18.82 -6.40 12.11
C LYS A 274 17.73 -5.62 12.84
N ILE A 275 17.06 -6.28 13.76
CA ILE A 275 16.04 -5.65 14.62
C ILE A 275 16.44 -5.85 16.08
N LEU A 276 16.39 -4.75 16.85
CA LEU A 276 16.52 -4.78 18.30
C LEU A 276 15.19 -4.35 18.91
N ILE A 277 14.71 -5.12 19.88
CA ILE A 277 13.42 -4.91 20.54
C ILE A 277 13.67 -4.67 22.03
N ASN A 278 13.00 -3.67 22.59
CA ASN A 278 13.06 -3.35 24.01
C ASN A 278 11.66 -3.13 24.60
N ASP A 279 11.38 -3.80 25.71
CA ASP A 279 10.16 -3.63 26.56
C ASP A 279 8.85 -3.65 25.78
N LEU A 280 8.73 -4.55 24.81
CA LEU A 280 7.48 -4.74 24.07
C LEU A 280 6.62 -5.84 24.68
N LYS A 281 5.34 -5.53 24.85
CA LYS A 281 4.34 -6.58 25.09
C LYS A 281 4.09 -7.32 23.79
N HIS A 282 4.27 -8.63 23.82
CA HIS A 282 4.03 -9.51 22.67
C HIS A 282 2.52 -9.74 22.46
N ASP A 283 1.82 -8.73 21.97
CA ASP A 283 0.49 -8.89 21.42
C ASP A 283 0.54 -9.22 19.92
N PHE A 284 -0.57 -9.68 19.37
CA PHE A 284 -0.63 -10.08 17.97
C PHE A 284 -0.27 -8.93 17.02
N LEU A 285 -0.72 -7.73 17.31
CA LEU A 285 -0.51 -6.56 16.44
C LEU A 285 0.95 -6.12 16.46
N THR A 286 1.57 -6.05 17.64
CA THR A 286 2.99 -5.75 17.79
C THR A 286 3.84 -6.82 17.08
N THR A 287 3.46 -8.09 17.16
CA THR A 287 4.14 -9.17 16.45
C THR A 287 4.03 -9.01 14.93
N LYS A 288 2.87 -8.62 14.40
CA LYS A 288 2.69 -8.34 12.97
C LYS A 288 3.53 -7.14 12.52
N ILE A 289 3.64 -6.09 13.33
CA ILE A 289 4.51 -4.93 13.06
C ILE A 289 5.98 -5.38 12.98
N ILE A 290 6.45 -6.15 13.97
CA ILE A 290 7.82 -6.67 13.99
C ILE A 290 8.09 -7.53 12.74
N TYR A 291 7.16 -8.43 12.41
CA TYR A 291 7.29 -9.31 11.25
C TYR A 291 7.33 -8.51 9.94
N TYR A 292 6.52 -7.46 9.83
CA TYR A 292 6.57 -6.54 8.70
C TYR A 292 7.95 -5.86 8.60
N LEU A 293 8.45 -5.29 9.70
CA LEU A 293 9.75 -4.60 9.74
C LEU A 293 10.93 -5.50 9.35
N LEU A 294 10.86 -6.80 9.64
CA LEU A 294 11.84 -7.81 9.21
C LEU A 294 11.80 -8.10 7.70
N ASN A 295 10.69 -7.81 7.05
CA ASN A 295 10.49 -8.08 5.63
C ASN A 295 10.49 -6.82 4.76
N ALA A 296 10.33 -5.62 5.33
CA ALA A 296 10.29 -4.38 4.59
C ALA A 296 11.70 -3.95 4.16
N LYS A 297 12.08 -4.24 2.91
CA LYS A 297 13.26 -3.64 2.26
C LYS A 297 12.81 -2.49 1.37
N ILE A 298 12.94 -1.28 1.87
CA ILE A 298 12.48 -0.10 1.16
C ILE A 298 13.52 0.30 0.11
N LYS A 299 13.39 -0.27 -1.08
CA LYS A 299 14.10 0.15 -2.28
C LYS A 299 13.10 0.51 -3.37
N CYS A 300 13.43 1.54 -4.14
CA CYS A 300 12.66 1.87 -5.33
C CYS A 300 12.79 0.71 -6.33
N HIS A 301 11.68 0.06 -6.65
CA HIS A 301 11.59 -0.99 -7.66
C HIS A 301 10.21 -0.95 -8.30
N SER A 302 10.09 -1.60 -9.46
CA SER A 302 8.84 -1.64 -10.20
C SER A 302 8.22 -3.03 -10.16
N ILE A 303 6.89 -3.07 -10.04
CA ILE A 303 6.11 -4.29 -10.16
C ILE A 303 5.32 -4.21 -11.46
N TYR A 304 5.52 -5.21 -12.30
CA TYR A 304 4.83 -5.34 -13.57
C TYR A 304 3.75 -6.41 -13.46
N PHE A 305 2.56 -6.12 -13.93
CA PHE A 305 1.46 -7.05 -14.00
C PHE A 305 1.09 -7.33 -15.45
N ALA A 306 1.11 -8.61 -15.82
CA ALA A 306 0.63 -9.09 -17.09
C ALA A 306 -0.41 -10.18 -16.88
N ARG A 307 -1.53 -10.12 -17.60
CA ARG A 307 -2.52 -11.19 -17.54
C ARG A 307 -1.93 -12.46 -18.18
N CYS A 308 -2.27 -13.62 -17.61
CA CYS A 308 -1.98 -14.88 -18.27
C CYS A 308 -2.93 -15.08 -19.47
N SER A 309 -2.52 -15.89 -20.45
CA SER A 309 -3.38 -16.20 -21.59
C SER A 309 -4.67 -16.88 -21.13
N LEU A 310 -5.81 -16.41 -21.67
CA LEU A 310 -7.12 -16.97 -21.33
C LEU A 310 -7.32 -18.32 -22.04
N ASN A 311 -7.86 -19.25 -21.27
CA ASN A 311 -8.44 -20.50 -21.79
C ASN A 311 -9.86 -20.61 -21.23
N LYS A 312 -10.83 -20.82 -22.10
CA LYS A 312 -12.27 -21.03 -21.73
C LYS A 312 -12.53 -22.41 -21.08
N LEU A 313 -11.49 -23.06 -20.56
CA LEU A 313 -11.58 -24.38 -19.96
C LEU A 313 -11.91 -24.31 -18.46
N LYS A 314 -12.45 -25.39 -17.92
CA LYS A 314 -12.87 -25.48 -16.53
C LYS A 314 -11.68 -25.24 -15.56
N PHE A 315 -11.98 -24.73 -14.39
CA PHE A 315 -10.97 -24.47 -13.35
C PHE A 315 -10.15 -25.72 -12.99
N LYS A 316 -10.78 -26.91 -13.02
CA LYS A 316 -10.11 -28.18 -12.72
C LYS A 316 -9.15 -28.63 -13.83
N ASP A 317 -9.39 -28.20 -15.07
CA ASP A 317 -8.55 -28.54 -16.19
C ASP A 317 -7.26 -27.70 -16.12
N ASP A 318 -6.13 -28.34 -16.37
CA ASP A 318 -4.83 -27.66 -16.42
C ASP A 318 -4.16 -27.86 -17.79
N PRO A 319 -4.75 -27.26 -18.86
CA PRO A 319 -4.25 -27.46 -20.21
C PRO A 319 -2.93 -26.71 -20.42
N PRO A 320 -2.12 -27.19 -21.38
CA PRO A 320 -0.95 -26.46 -21.82
C PRO A 320 -1.32 -25.13 -22.47
N ILE A 321 -0.34 -24.24 -22.62
CA ILE A 321 -0.50 -23.00 -23.35
C ILE A 321 -0.85 -23.27 -24.83
N THR A 322 -1.84 -22.54 -25.34
CA THR A 322 -2.24 -22.60 -26.77
C THR A 322 -1.21 -21.91 -27.65
N GLU A 323 -1.24 -22.14 -28.98
CA GLU A 323 -0.37 -21.43 -29.93
C GLU A 323 -0.64 -19.89 -29.88
N ASN A 324 -1.90 -19.47 -29.77
CA ASN A 324 -2.23 -18.07 -29.57
C ASN A 324 -1.66 -17.53 -28.26
N GLY A 325 -1.68 -18.33 -27.19
CA GLY A 325 -1.05 -17.99 -25.92
C GLY A 325 0.47 -17.82 -26.01
N LYS A 326 1.15 -18.62 -26.84
CA LYS A 326 2.59 -18.45 -27.10
C LYS A 326 2.88 -17.13 -27.87
N VAL A 327 2.04 -16.80 -28.84
CA VAL A 327 2.15 -15.54 -29.56
C VAL A 327 1.93 -14.37 -28.62
N TYR A 328 0.91 -14.48 -27.76
CA TYR A 328 0.57 -13.49 -26.74
C TYR A 328 1.75 -13.22 -25.80
N ILE A 329 2.33 -14.26 -25.20
CA ILE A 329 3.43 -14.08 -24.23
C ILE A 329 4.71 -13.55 -24.91
N ASN A 330 4.95 -13.87 -26.18
CA ASN A 330 6.05 -13.29 -26.94
C ASN A 330 5.86 -11.76 -27.12
N LYS A 331 4.63 -11.30 -27.36
CA LYS A 331 4.31 -9.87 -27.44
C LYS A 331 4.52 -9.17 -26.10
N ILE A 332 4.03 -9.77 -25.00
CA ILE A 332 4.29 -9.29 -23.62
C ILE A 332 5.80 -9.16 -23.37
N TYR A 333 6.58 -10.18 -23.71
CA TYR A 333 8.03 -10.17 -23.56
C TYR A 333 8.68 -9.01 -24.34
N ASN A 334 8.31 -8.81 -25.61
CA ASN A 334 8.88 -7.78 -26.46
C ASN A 334 8.50 -6.37 -25.98
N THR A 335 7.24 -6.16 -25.57
CA THR A 335 6.77 -4.88 -25.01
C THR A 335 7.52 -4.55 -23.72
N LEU A 336 7.65 -5.53 -22.82
CA LEU A 336 8.39 -5.35 -21.59
C LEU A 336 9.88 -5.09 -21.85
N ALA A 337 10.51 -5.82 -22.78
CA ALA A 337 11.90 -5.59 -23.14
C ALA A 337 12.13 -4.17 -23.71
N SER A 338 11.18 -3.66 -24.50
CA SER A 338 11.24 -2.32 -25.07
C SER A 338 11.12 -1.20 -24.06
N SER A 339 10.53 -1.47 -22.88
CA SER A 339 10.40 -0.49 -21.80
C SER A 339 11.70 -0.25 -21.01
N PHE A 340 12.68 -1.14 -21.13
CA PHE A 340 13.99 -0.97 -20.50
C PHE A 340 14.96 -0.20 -21.41
N THR A 341 15.89 0.52 -20.79
CA THR A 341 16.87 1.38 -21.47
C THR A 341 17.68 0.65 -22.55
N ASP A 342 18.10 -0.58 -22.26
CA ASP A 342 18.88 -1.41 -23.17
C ASP A 342 18.02 -2.21 -24.16
N LYS A 343 16.70 -2.00 -24.15
CA LYS A 343 15.71 -2.79 -24.92
C LYS A 343 15.86 -4.31 -24.70
N LYS A 344 16.31 -4.69 -23.52
CA LYS A 344 16.47 -6.09 -23.07
C LYS A 344 15.95 -6.24 -21.65
N ILE A 345 15.40 -7.41 -21.37
CA ILE A 345 14.98 -7.73 -20.01
C ILE A 345 16.21 -7.87 -19.10
N PRO A 346 16.27 -7.14 -17.97
CA PRO A 346 17.40 -7.22 -17.06
C PRO A 346 17.42 -8.62 -16.37
N LYS A 347 18.61 -9.19 -16.20
CA LYS A 347 18.79 -10.48 -15.53
C LYS A 347 18.30 -10.49 -14.07
N GLY A 348 18.24 -9.31 -13.45
CA GLY A 348 17.74 -9.12 -12.09
C GLY A 348 16.21 -9.17 -11.98
N LEU A 349 15.46 -9.15 -13.10
CA LEU A 349 14.01 -9.26 -13.07
C LEU A 349 13.58 -10.62 -12.48
N VAL A 350 12.72 -10.58 -11.48
CA VAL A 350 12.10 -11.78 -10.90
C VAL A 350 10.72 -11.98 -11.51
N VAL A 351 10.43 -13.18 -12.00
CA VAL A 351 9.14 -13.49 -12.62
C VAL A 351 8.36 -14.43 -11.72
N TRP A 352 7.16 -14.02 -11.31
CA TRP A 352 6.24 -14.84 -10.54
C TRP A 352 5.08 -15.33 -11.39
N THR A 353 4.78 -16.61 -11.30
CA THR A 353 3.62 -17.20 -11.97
C THR A 353 2.91 -18.18 -11.02
N SER A 354 1.67 -18.54 -11.35
CA SER A 354 1.01 -19.64 -10.66
C SER A 354 1.68 -20.99 -11.02
N THR A 355 1.22 -22.05 -10.38
CA THR A 355 1.65 -23.44 -10.66
C THR A 355 0.85 -24.10 -11.80
N ARG A 356 -0.04 -23.38 -12.47
CA ARG A 356 -0.78 -23.87 -13.64
C ARG A 356 0.14 -24.05 -14.84
N LEU A 357 -0.03 -25.17 -15.56
CA LEU A 357 0.85 -25.54 -16.67
C LEU A 357 1.01 -24.43 -17.71
N ARG A 358 -0.11 -23.77 -18.11
CA ARG A 358 -0.08 -22.63 -19.05
C ARG A 358 0.78 -21.47 -18.54
N THR A 359 0.77 -21.15 -17.24
CA THR A 359 1.55 -20.05 -16.67
C THR A 359 3.02 -20.43 -16.50
N ILE A 360 3.31 -21.69 -16.15
CA ILE A 360 4.67 -22.25 -16.14
C ILE A 360 5.28 -22.13 -17.53
N GLN A 361 4.55 -22.56 -18.58
CA GLN A 361 5.00 -22.47 -19.96
C GLN A 361 5.14 -21.03 -20.45
N SER A 362 4.27 -20.12 -20.01
CA SER A 362 4.39 -18.68 -20.29
C SER A 362 5.68 -18.06 -19.73
N SER A 363 6.17 -18.57 -18.60
CA SER A 363 7.39 -18.05 -17.98
C SER A 363 8.68 -18.54 -18.64
N GLN A 364 8.62 -19.56 -19.49
CA GLN A 364 9.81 -20.20 -20.06
C GLN A 364 10.65 -19.22 -20.90
N ILE A 365 10.03 -18.28 -21.62
CA ILE A 365 10.74 -17.26 -22.40
C ILE A 365 11.60 -16.36 -21.51
N PHE A 366 11.11 -15.99 -20.33
CA PHE A 366 11.85 -15.19 -19.35
C PHE A 366 12.98 -15.98 -18.72
N LYS A 367 12.73 -17.26 -18.41
CA LYS A 367 13.77 -18.17 -17.92
C LYS A 367 14.91 -18.32 -18.90
N ASN A 368 14.59 -18.47 -20.19
CA ASN A 368 15.57 -18.54 -21.27
C ASN A 368 16.36 -17.23 -21.43
N ALA A 369 15.77 -16.10 -21.10
CA ALA A 369 16.44 -14.78 -21.05
C ALA A 369 17.33 -14.58 -19.81
N GLY A 370 17.37 -15.56 -18.90
CA GLY A 370 18.20 -15.52 -17.67
C GLY A 370 17.52 -14.89 -16.46
N CYS A 371 16.20 -14.69 -16.49
CA CYS A 371 15.45 -14.20 -15.34
C CYS A 371 15.24 -15.30 -14.28
N THR A 372 15.13 -14.92 -13.03
CA THR A 372 14.72 -15.80 -11.94
C THR A 372 13.22 -16.02 -11.98
N VAL A 373 12.77 -17.25 -12.23
CA VAL A 373 11.34 -17.59 -12.26
C VAL A 373 10.96 -18.34 -10.99
N ARG A 374 9.85 -17.92 -10.36
CA ARG A 374 9.27 -18.54 -9.17
C ARG A 374 7.80 -18.90 -9.43
N HIS A 375 7.47 -20.18 -9.24
CA HIS A 375 6.08 -20.65 -9.34
C HIS A 375 5.46 -20.68 -7.95
N ARG A 376 4.32 -19.99 -7.79
CA ARG A 376 3.63 -19.78 -6.51
C ARG A 376 2.19 -20.30 -6.60
N PRO A 377 1.81 -21.29 -5.81
CA PRO A 377 0.43 -21.81 -5.79
C PRO A 377 -0.58 -20.73 -5.36
N GLU A 378 -0.17 -19.77 -4.55
CA GLU A 378 -1.00 -18.64 -4.10
C GLU A 378 -1.47 -17.74 -5.25
N LEU A 379 -0.74 -17.75 -6.38
CA LEU A 379 -1.11 -17.00 -7.60
C LEU A 379 -2.12 -17.75 -8.47
N THR A 380 -2.64 -18.88 -8.02
CA THR A 380 -3.71 -19.57 -8.73
C THR A 380 -4.99 -18.74 -8.67
N GLN A 381 -5.64 -18.58 -9.82
CA GLN A 381 -6.88 -17.82 -10.01
C GLN A 381 -7.96 -18.20 -8.99
N LEU A 382 -8.91 -17.31 -8.76
CA LEU A 382 -10.09 -17.56 -7.94
C LEU A 382 -10.84 -18.82 -8.40
N ASN A 383 -11.09 -19.72 -7.47
CA ASN A 383 -11.91 -20.90 -7.73
C ASN A 383 -13.39 -20.50 -7.81
N PRO A 384 -14.05 -20.65 -8.98
CA PRO A 384 -15.45 -20.28 -9.15
C PRO A 384 -16.43 -21.26 -8.52
N GLY A 385 -15.97 -22.45 -8.12
CA GLY A 385 -16.81 -23.49 -7.52
C GLY A 385 -17.98 -23.91 -8.41
N ALA A 386 -19.18 -23.94 -7.82
CA ALA A 386 -20.41 -24.32 -8.53
C ALA A 386 -20.91 -23.26 -9.53
N ALA A 387 -20.37 -22.07 -9.49
CA ALA A 387 -20.69 -20.96 -10.42
C ALA A 387 -19.91 -21.06 -11.74
N GLU A 388 -19.03 -22.05 -11.89
CA GLU A 388 -18.17 -22.17 -13.06
C GLU A 388 -18.95 -22.36 -14.36
N GLY A 389 -18.69 -21.48 -15.32
CA GLY A 389 -19.26 -21.54 -16.66
C GLY A 389 -20.75 -21.18 -16.75
N LEU A 390 -21.37 -20.75 -15.64
CA LEU A 390 -22.76 -20.31 -15.61
C LEU A 390 -22.88 -18.83 -15.99
N THR A 391 -23.88 -18.53 -16.77
CA THR A 391 -24.32 -17.16 -17.05
C THR A 391 -25.04 -16.55 -15.84
N ASP A 392 -25.22 -15.22 -15.82
CA ASP A 392 -25.97 -14.54 -14.77
C ASP A 392 -27.40 -15.07 -14.61
N GLN A 393 -28.07 -15.37 -15.74
CA GLN A 393 -29.42 -15.97 -15.73
C GLN A 393 -29.41 -17.35 -15.09
N GLU A 394 -28.44 -18.21 -15.45
CA GLU A 394 -28.32 -19.55 -14.87
C GLU A 394 -27.93 -19.51 -13.40
N LEU A 395 -27.14 -18.49 -12.96
CA LEU A 395 -26.82 -18.29 -11.56
C LEU A 395 -28.05 -17.85 -10.76
N ASP A 396 -28.87 -16.96 -11.32
CA ASP A 396 -30.11 -16.53 -10.69
C ASP A 396 -31.10 -17.69 -10.59
N GLU A 397 -31.25 -18.50 -11.66
CA GLU A 397 -32.14 -19.65 -11.65
C GLU A 397 -31.72 -20.78 -10.70
N LYS A 398 -30.39 -21.09 -10.63
CA LYS A 398 -29.90 -22.23 -9.86
C LYS A 398 -29.55 -21.89 -8.43
N PHE A 399 -29.12 -20.64 -8.18
CA PHE A 399 -28.57 -20.17 -6.91
C PHE A 399 -29.09 -18.78 -6.52
N HIS A 400 -30.39 -18.55 -6.65
CA HIS A 400 -31.03 -17.23 -6.46
C HIS A 400 -30.56 -16.49 -5.20
N GLU A 401 -30.67 -17.07 -4.02
CA GLU A 401 -30.23 -16.45 -2.77
C GLU A 401 -28.72 -16.09 -2.77
N SER A 402 -27.92 -16.98 -3.33
CA SER A 402 -26.48 -16.80 -3.44
C SER A 402 -26.14 -15.70 -4.45
N TYR A 403 -26.89 -15.63 -5.54
CA TYR A 403 -26.73 -14.62 -6.56
C TYR A 403 -27.08 -13.21 -6.04
N VAL A 404 -28.19 -13.07 -5.31
CA VAL A 404 -28.58 -11.81 -4.65
C VAL A 404 -27.51 -11.37 -3.63
N LYS A 405 -27.03 -12.30 -2.78
CA LYS A 405 -25.94 -12.00 -1.85
C LYS A 405 -24.66 -11.58 -2.57
N HIS A 406 -24.34 -12.24 -3.67
CA HIS A 406 -23.18 -11.89 -4.47
C HIS A 406 -23.28 -10.50 -5.11
N LEU A 407 -24.48 -10.11 -5.57
CA LEU A 407 -24.73 -8.75 -6.06
C LEU A 407 -24.57 -7.70 -4.94
N SER A 408 -24.93 -8.06 -3.69
CA SER A 408 -24.79 -7.15 -2.53
C SER A 408 -23.35 -7.03 -2.04
N ASP A 409 -22.59 -8.09 -2.04
CA ASP A 409 -21.22 -8.13 -1.56
C ASP A 409 -20.35 -9.03 -2.44
N PRO A 410 -19.90 -8.55 -3.60
CA PRO A 410 -19.09 -9.34 -4.51
C PRO A 410 -17.69 -9.66 -3.97
N TYR A 411 -17.26 -8.98 -2.92
CA TYR A 411 -15.95 -9.19 -2.34
C TYR A 411 -15.91 -10.39 -1.38
N HIS A 412 -16.90 -10.54 -0.49
CA HIS A 412 -16.91 -11.60 0.53
C HIS A 412 -17.76 -12.81 0.13
N HIS A 413 -18.73 -12.62 -0.79
CA HIS A 413 -19.64 -13.71 -1.12
C HIS A 413 -18.93 -14.87 -1.82
N ARG A 414 -19.29 -16.08 -1.43
CA ARG A 414 -18.84 -17.36 -2.03
C ARG A 414 -20.03 -18.14 -2.58
N TYR A 415 -19.95 -18.58 -3.82
CA TYR A 415 -20.82 -19.65 -4.29
C TYR A 415 -20.42 -20.98 -3.65
N PRO A 416 -21.28 -22.02 -3.69
CA PRO A 416 -20.94 -23.33 -3.15
C PRO A 416 -19.60 -23.83 -3.73
N ARG A 417 -18.65 -24.21 -2.85
CA ARG A 417 -17.28 -24.69 -3.18
C ARG A 417 -16.39 -23.63 -3.89
N ALA A 418 -16.79 -22.37 -3.90
CA ALA A 418 -16.01 -21.29 -4.48
C ALA A 418 -15.13 -20.58 -3.43
N GLU A 419 -14.11 -19.87 -3.91
CA GLU A 419 -13.40 -18.86 -3.16
C GLU A 419 -14.05 -17.47 -3.34
N SER A 420 -13.85 -16.57 -2.40
CA SER A 420 -14.16 -15.14 -2.51
C SER A 420 -12.87 -14.32 -2.76
N TYR A 421 -13.01 -13.06 -3.09
CA TYR A 421 -11.86 -12.13 -3.13
C TYR A 421 -11.19 -11.99 -1.75
N HIS A 422 -11.98 -12.06 -0.68
CA HIS A 422 -11.43 -12.06 0.69
C HIS A 422 -10.53 -13.29 0.93
N ASP A 423 -10.89 -14.47 0.45
CA ASP A 423 -10.04 -15.66 0.55
C ASP A 423 -8.73 -15.50 -0.21
N LEU A 424 -8.79 -14.90 -1.41
CA LEU A 424 -7.60 -14.57 -2.18
C LEU A 424 -6.71 -13.57 -1.44
N ALA A 425 -7.30 -12.55 -0.79
CA ALA A 425 -6.53 -11.57 -0.03
C ALA A 425 -5.76 -12.22 1.12
N LEU A 426 -6.38 -13.15 1.85
CA LEU A 426 -5.71 -13.92 2.91
C LEU A 426 -4.62 -14.85 2.36
N LYS A 427 -4.88 -15.49 1.23
CA LYS A 427 -3.97 -16.42 0.56
C LYS A 427 -2.72 -15.70 0.04
N ILE A 428 -2.84 -14.45 -0.40
CA ILE A 428 -1.75 -13.66 -1.01
C ILE A 428 -0.90 -12.92 0.05
N GLU A 429 -1.36 -12.76 1.30
CA GLU A 429 -0.63 -12.02 2.34
C GLU A 429 0.86 -12.40 2.46
N PRO A 430 1.27 -13.68 2.44
CA PRO A 430 2.68 -14.05 2.47
C PRO A 430 3.48 -13.54 1.26
N LEU A 431 2.85 -13.49 0.07
CA LEU A 431 3.48 -12.96 -1.14
C LEU A 431 3.62 -11.44 -1.11
N ILE A 432 2.69 -10.74 -0.47
CA ILE A 432 2.81 -9.29 -0.23
C ILE A 432 4.07 -9.03 0.60
N LEU A 433 4.28 -9.77 1.69
CA LEU A 433 5.49 -9.63 2.51
C LEU A 433 6.76 -10.00 1.76
N GLU A 434 6.71 -11.04 0.91
CA GLU A 434 7.84 -11.39 0.05
C GLU A 434 8.13 -10.28 -0.98
N MET A 435 7.09 -9.66 -1.54
CA MET A 435 7.20 -8.54 -2.47
C MET A 435 7.84 -7.30 -1.80
N GLU A 436 7.42 -6.95 -0.58
CA GLU A 436 8.01 -5.86 0.21
C GLU A 436 9.50 -6.12 0.55
N LYS A 437 9.93 -7.39 0.54
CA LYS A 437 11.31 -7.78 0.80
C LYS A 437 12.21 -7.69 -0.43
N LEU A 438 11.65 -7.68 -1.63
CA LEU A 438 12.44 -7.68 -2.86
C LEU A 438 13.09 -6.30 -3.09
N SER A 439 14.31 -6.35 -3.60
CA SER A 439 15.07 -5.16 -4.01
C SER A 439 15.21 -5.05 -5.52
N HIS A 440 14.46 -5.86 -6.26
CA HIS A 440 14.52 -5.98 -7.72
C HIS A 440 13.13 -5.90 -8.30
N ASP A 441 13.06 -5.48 -9.55
CA ASP A 441 11.81 -5.48 -10.32
C ASP A 441 11.17 -6.86 -10.38
N VAL A 442 9.85 -6.89 -10.32
CA VAL A 442 9.06 -8.13 -10.33
C VAL A 442 8.03 -8.09 -11.45
N LEU A 443 7.98 -9.14 -12.26
CA LEU A 443 6.88 -9.37 -13.19
C LEU A 443 5.96 -10.46 -12.63
N ILE A 444 4.69 -10.13 -12.43
CA ILE A 444 3.65 -11.08 -12.01
C ILE A 444 2.79 -11.42 -13.21
N ILE A 445 2.85 -12.68 -13.67
CA ILE A 445 1.99 -13.21 -14.73
C ILE A 445 0.90 -14.03 -14.06
N ALA A 446 -0.30 -13.48 -13.97
CA ALA A 446 -1.39 -14.10 -13.24
C ALA A 446 -2.75 -13.85 -13.91
N ASP A 447 -3.78 -14.46 -13.35
CA ASP A 447 -5.17 -14.17 -13.69
C ASP A 447 -5.57 -12.79 -13.16
N GLU A 448 -6.54 -12.17 -13.80
CA GLU A 448 -7.04 -10.85 -13.43
C GLU A 448 -7.47 -10.77 -11.97
N THR A 449 -8.11 -11.82 -11.43
CA THR A 449 -8.57 -11.86 -10.03
C THR A 449 -7.42 -11.69 -9.04
N ILE A 450 -6.26 -12.27 -9.33
CA ILE A 450 -5.04 -12.14 -8.52
C ILE A 450 -4.42 -10.75 -8.67
N ILE A 451 -4.34 -10.24 -9.90
CA ILE A 451 -3.78 -8.92 -10.17
C ILE A 451 -4.60 -7.84 -9.45
N ARG A 452 -5.93 -7.94 -9.43
CA ARG A 452 -6.83 -7.04 -8.68
C ARG A 452 -6.47 -6.95 -7.20
N ILE A 453 -6.13 -8.06 -6.57
CA ILE A 453 -5.76 -8.10 -5.15
C ILE A 453 -4.43 -7.38 -4.91
N PHE A 454 -3.38 -7.67 -5.69
CA PHE A 454 -2.09 -6.98 -5.57
C PHE A 454 -2.21 -5.48 -5.83
N TYR A 455 -2.95 -5.11 -6.87
CA TYR A 455 -3.23 -3.71 -7.17
C TYR A 455 -3.96 -3.03 -6.03
N GLY A 456 -4.98 -3.70 -5.46
CA GLY A 456 -5.72 -3.20 -4.30
C GLY A 456 -4.82 -2.94 -3.09
N TYR A 457 -3.84 -3.80 -2.83
CA TYR A 457 -2.82 -3.57 -1.81
C TYR A 457 -1.94 -2.36 -2.13
N LEU A 458 -1.35 -2.33 -3.33
CA LEU A 458 -0.40 -1.30 -3.74
C LEU A 458 -1.01 0.10 -3.78
N MET A 459 -2.28 0.18 -4.17
CA MET A 459 -3.02 1.45 -4.30
C MET A 459 -3.87 1.78 -3.07
N ALA A 460 -3.78 0.98 -2.01
CA ALA A 460 -4.57 1.11 -0.79
C ALA A 460 -6.10 1.22 -1.07
N SER A 461 -6.60 0.40 -2.00
CA SER A 461 -7.99 0.44 -2.47
C SER A 461 -8.94 -0.09 -1.41
N ASN A 462 -10.21 0.36 -1.48
CA ASN A 462 -11.29 -0.24 -0.71
C ASN A 462 -11.59 -1.64 -1.25
N ALA A 463 -11.86 -2.60 -0.36
CA ALA A 463 -12.19 -3.98 -0.74
C ALA A 463 -13.35 -4.08 -1.73
N ASN A 464 -14.38 -3.24 -1.54
CA ASN A 464 -15.57 -3.24 -2.43
C ASN A 464 -15.25 -2.81 -3.87
N ASP A 465 -14.16 -2.07 -4.09
CA ASP A 465 -13.76 -1.59 -5.41
C ASP A 465 -12.90 -2.63 -6.15
N ILE A 466 -12.23 -3.52 -5.42
CA ILE A 466 -11.29 -4.51 -5.99
C ILE A 466 -11.93 -5.39 -7.07
N PRO A 467 -13.13 -5.98 -6.89
CA PRO A 467 -13.76 -6.79 -7.93
C PRO A 467 -14.10 -6.03 -9.22
N LEU A 468 -14.14 -4.69 -9.15
CA LEU A 468 -14.54 -3.82 -10.24
C LEU A 468 -13.35 -3.29 -11.08
N ILE A 469 -12.13 -3.52 -10.63
CA ILE A 469 -10.93 -3.06 -11.34
C ILE A 469 -10.72 -3.92 -12.58
N GLU A 470 -10.56 -3.28 -13.75
CA GLU A 470 -10.34 -3.96 -15.02
C GLU A 470 -8.85 -3.95 -15.39
N PHE A 471 -8.36 -5.07 -15.88
CA PHE A 471 -7.01 -5.21 -16.40
C PHE A 471 -7.08 -5.73 -17.84
N PRO A 472 -6.98 -4.85 -18.85
CA PRO A 472 -7.00 -5.26 -20.25
C PRO A 472 -5.85 -6.23 -20.58
N GLN A 473 -6.10 -7.20 -21.48
CA GLN A 473 -5.05 -8.14 -21.92
C GLN A 473 -3.95 -7.48 -22.74
N ASN A 474 -4.29 -6.40 -23.44
CA ASN A 474 -3.36 -5.67 -24.30
C ASN A 474 -2.50 -4.64 -23.53
N GLU A 475 -2.42 -4.73 -22.23
CA GLU A 475 -1.64 -3.81 -21.41
C GLU A 475 -0.82 -4.57 -20.37
N ILE A 476 0.42 -4.08 -20.13
CA ILE A 476 1.20 -4.43 -18.94
C ILE A 476 1.12 -3.23 -18.00
N ILE A 477 0.67 -3.44 -16.79
CA ILE A 477 0.60 -2.39 -15.78
C ILE A 477 1.89 -2.41 -14.97
N LYS A 478 2.61 -1.30 -15.00
CA LYS A 478 3.81 -1.07 -14.20
C LYS A 478 3.45 -0.16 -13.03
N ILE A 479 3.74 -0.59 -11.82
CA ILE A 479 3.63 0.20 -10.61
C ILE A 479 5.02 0.37 -10.03
N THR A 480 5.47 1.62 -9.93
CA THR A 480 6.77 1.96 -9.36
C THR A 480 6.57 2.50 -7.95
N TYR A 481 7.29 1.92 -6.99
CA TYR A 481 7.33 2.41 -5.63
C TYR A 481 8.16 3.69 -5.56
N HIS A 482 7.54 4.77 -5.09
CA HIS A 482 8.22 5.99 -4.74
C HIS A 482 8.00 6.34 -3.26
N THR A 483 8.86 7.18 -2.72
CA THR A 483 8.85 7.58 -1.31
C THR A 483 7.50 8.09 -0.82
N TYR A 484 6.77 8.84 -1.65
CA TYR A 484 5.53 9.49 -1.25
C TYR A 484 4.29 8.85 -1.86
N ASN A 485 4.39 8.33 -3.08
CA ASN A 485 3.25 7.79 -3.82
C ASN A 485 3.72 6.68 -4.77
N ASN A 486 2.86 5.70 -5.04
CA ASN A 486 3.09 4.76 -6.11
C ASN A 486 2.69 5.35 -7.46
N GLU A 487 3.50 5.19 -8.49
CA GLU A 487 3.23 5.64 -9.84
C GLU A 487 2.79 4.49 -10.72
N ILE A 488 1.78 4.74 -11.57
CA ILE A 488 1.23 3.75 -12.50
C ILE A 488 1.57 4.17 -13.91
N GLU A 489 2.11 3.22 -14.68
CA GLU A 489 2.38 3.35 -16.11
C GLU A 489 1.77 2.15 -16.83
N ASN A 490 1.03 2.41 -17.92
CA ASN A 490 0.46 1.36 -18.76
C ASN A 490 1.31 1.21 -20.03
N LEU A 491 1.86 0.00 -20.22
CA LEU A 491 2.60 -0.35 -21.41
C LEU A 491 1.66 -1.10 -22.37
N VAL A 492 1.29 -0.44 -23.47
CA VAL A 492 0.37 -1.02 -24.47
C VAL A 492 1.09 -2.11 -25.27
N VAL A 493 0.44 -3.25 -25.41
CA VAL A 493 0.94 -4.41 -26.18
C VAL A 493 0.30 -4.40 -27.56
N ASP A 494 1.09 -4.06 -28.58
CA ASP A 494 0.60 -3.92 -29.94
C ASP A 494 0.06 -5.22 -30.55
N GLY A 495 -1.02 -5.09 -31.32
CA GLY A 495 -1.63 -6.20 -32.05
C GLY A 495 -2.36 -7.23 -31.18
N ILE A 496 -2.76 -6.87 -29.96
CA ILE A 496 -3.71 -7.59 -29.12
C ILE A 496 -4.99 -6.76 -29.06
N ALA A 497 -6.14 -7.40 -29.34
CA ALA A 497 -7.43 -6.75 -29.21
C ALA A 497 -7.68 -6.35 -27.76
N LYS A 498 -8.30 -5.22 -27.55
CA LYS A 498 -8.82 -4.84 -26.25
C LYS A 498 -10.08 -5.67 -26.01
N GLU A 499 -10.00 -6.69 -25.15
CA GLU A 499 -11.18 -7.43 -24.69
C GLU A 499 -11.89 -6.69 -23.55
#